data_e1c9f2af179937f1c3de77f3d21144ec
#
_entry.id   e1c9f2af179937f1c3de77f3d21144ec
#
_cell.length_a   1.000
_cell.length_b   1.000
_cell.length_c   1.000
_cell.angle_alpha   90.00
_cell.angle_beta   90.00
_cell.angle_gamma   90.00
#
_symmetry.space_group_name_H-M   'P 1'
#
loop_
_entity.id
_entity.type
_entity.pdbx_description
1 polymer ?
#
loop_
_entity_poly.entity_id
_entity_poly.type
_entity_poly.pdbx_seq_one_letter_code
_entity_poly.pdbx_strand_id
1 'polypeptide(L)'
;MNFASLPLNVVETVDRRVLGAFRFVDSVTRLPIAAPAKLEMRGGILTGMPGKPVLQVDTVRILQNRRGIHVIFRAPLFDAYADAFENPQPPAETENGPLRLRLAVTEIAEPYLPQEFEFDLPRSLDPKVSGSVFNPFDVALFRAPNAPVQDGWAVLRVAITRTGASPADPLPGVLLRVFRSPRSDEDSPIGAGMTDWRERRRGEALVALSGIQRFRPGSGNNVIETDQAIDFEATRDSEFTGAVGQFPNVSRLIAGTGDKLIRPPNQPPVSELKIVRPTGPVRVRAGQEDVVSLSMP
;
A
#
# COMPACT_ATOMS: atom_id res chain seq x y z
N MET A 1 -6.01 31.54 -59.25
CA MET A 1 -6.16 32.03 -57.86
C MET A 1 -5.17 31.26 -57.00
N ASN A 2 -4.07 31.91 -56.58
CA ASN A 2 -3.09 31.31 -55.70
C ASN A 2 -3.60 31.47 -54.25
N PHE A 3 -4.01 30.39 -53.62
CA PHE A 3 -4.20 30.39 -52.19
C PHE A 3 -2.81 30.43 -51.55
N ALA A 4 -2.42 31.61 -51.07
CA ALA A 4 -1.26 31.75 -50.22
C ALA A 4 -1.51 30.88 -48.96
N SER A 5 -0.66 29.88 -48.72
CA SER A 5 -0.67 29.09 -47.50
C SER A 5 -0.34 30.03 -46.33
N LEU A 6 -1.36 30.35 -45.55
CA LEU A 6 -1.15 31.04 -44.26
C LEU A 6 -0.21 30.18 -43.42
N PRO A 7 0.88 30.75 -42.89
CA PRO A 7 1.73 29.99 -41.99
C PRO A 7 0.91 29.58 -40.79
N LEU A 8 0.78 28.27 -40.55
CA LEU A 8 0.23 27.72 -39.33
C LEU A 8 1.16 28.14 -38.19
N ASN A 9 0.79 29.22 -37.51
CA ASN A 9 1.45 29.56 -36.25
C ASN A 9 1.01 28.53 -35.23
N VAL A 10 1.87 27.56 -34.93
CA VAL A 10 1.70 26.68 -33.80
C VAL A 10 1.84 27.54 -32.56
N VAL A 11 0.71 27.93 -31.96
CA VAL A 11 0.68 28.88 -30.85
C VAL A 11 1.05 28.20 -29.55
N GLU A 12 0.83 26.89 -29.42
CA GLU A 12 1.11 26.13 -28.19
C GLU A 12 1.33 24.64 -28.50
N THR A 13 2.43 24.10 -28.03
CA THR A 13 2.66 22.64 -28.01
C THR A 13 2.45 22.15 -26.59
N VAL A 14 1.39 21.39 -26.34
CA VAL A 14 1.15 20.75 -25.05
C VAL A 14 1.77 19.35 -25.06
N ASP A 15 2.94 19.22 -24.45
CA ASP A 15 3.54 17.91 -24.20
C ASP A 15 2.93 17.29 -22.94
N ARG A 16 2.16 16.21 -23.14
CA ARG A 16 1.54 15.45 -22.04
C ARG A 16 2.26 14.14 -21.83
N ARG A 17 3.34 14.19 -21.08
CA ARG A 17 4.11 13.00 -20.75
C ARG A 17 3.61 12.35 -19.47
N VAL A 18 3.41 11.05 -19.51
CA VAL A 18 3.07 10.23 -18.35
C VAL A 18 4.36 9.86 -17.62
N LEU A 19 4.47 10.23 -16.35
CA LEU A 19 5.60 9.87 -15.50
C LEU A 19 5.38 8.55 -14.77
N GLY A 20 4.14 8.21 -14.48
CA GLY A 20 3.78 6.97 -13.81
C GLY A 20 2.28 6.81 -13.66
N ALA A 21 1.86 5.61 -13.35
CA ALA A 21 0.46 5.29 -13.08
C ALA A 21 0.36 4.33 -11.90
N PHE A 22 -0.70 4.48 -11.11
CA PHE A 22 -1.03 3.57 -10.02
C PHE A 22 -2.54 3.36 -9.95
N ARG A 23 -2.94 2.29 -9.27
CA ARG A 23 -4.34 2.03 -8.97
C ARG A 23 -4.48 1.50 -7.55
N PHE A 24 -5.61 1.80 -6.93
CA PHE A 24 -5.96 1.21 -5.66
C PHE A 24 -6.55 -0.18 -5.85
N VAL A 25 -6.13 -1.10 -5.00
CA VAL A 25 -6.65 -2.46 -4.95
C VAL A 25 -7.05 -2.79 -3.51
N ASP A 26 -8.14 -3.53 -3.36
CA ASP A 26 -8.55 -4.05 -2.05
C ASP A 26 -7.50 -5.05 -1.55
N SER A 27 -7.03 -4.88 -0.32
CA SER A 27 -5.97 -5.71 0.27
C SER A 27 -6.33 -7.20 0.35
N VAL A 28 -7.63 -7.53 0.39
CA VAL A 28 -8.14 -8.90 0.51
C VAL A 28 -8.42 -9.53 -0.84
N THR A 29 -9.27 -8.87 -1.64
CA THR A 29 -9.74 -9.43 -2.92
C THR A 29 -8.78 -9.20 -4.08
N ARG A 30 -7.82 -8.27 -3.92
CA ARG A 30 -6.92 -7.78 -4.98
C ARG A 30 -7.64 -7.15 -6.17
N LEU A 31 -8.93 -6.91 -6.05
CA LEU A 31 -9.71 -6.25 -7.10
C LEU A 31 -9.47 -4.73 -7.11
N PRO A 32 -9.43 -4.11 -8.28
CA PRO A 32 -9.32 -2.67 -8.41
C PRO A 32 -10.47 -1.93 -7.74
N ILE A 33 -10.14 -0.82 -7.08
CA ILE A 33 -11.10 0.09 -6.44
C ILE A 33 -11.26 1.31 -7.37
N ALA A 34 -12.43 1.45 -7.97
CA ALA A 34 -12.74 2.57 -8.86
C ALA A 34 -13.37 3.77 -8.12
N ALA A 35 -13.59 3.67 -6.82
CA ALA A 35 -14.19 4.73 -6.02
C ALA A 35 -13.30 6.00 -6.04
N PRO A 36 -13.91 7.18 -6.03
CA PRO A 36 -13.18 8.43 -5.91
C PRO A 36 -12.34 8.46 -4.63
N ALA A 37 -11.11 8.91 -4.75
CA ALA A 37 -10.22 9.09 -3.63
C ALA A 37 -9.65 10.51 -3.66
N LYS A 38 -9.57 11.16 -2.49
CA LYS A 38 -8.85 12.42 -2.35
C LYS A 38 -7.38 12.10 -2.08
N LEU A 39 -6.53 12.64 -2.93
CA LEU A 39 -5.09 12.47 -2.86
C LEU A 39 -4.44 13.76 -2.45
N GLU A 40 -3.53 13.69 -1.49
CA GLU A 40 -2.70 14.81 -1.07
C GLU A 40 -1.23 14.45 -1.27
N MET A 41 -0.50 15.37 -1.86
CA MET A 41 0.93 15.21 -1.98
C MET A 41 1.60 15.59 -0.67
N ARG A 42 2.43 14.68 -0.14
CA ARG A 42 3.16 14.85 1.11
C ARG A 42 4.62 15.25 0.92
N GLY A 43 5.10 15.19 -0.31
CA GLY A 43 6.45 15.58 -0.68
C GLY A 43 7.11 14.63 -1.67
N GLY A 44 8.32 14.97 -2.06
CA GLY A 44 9.17 14.16 -2.91
C GLY A 44 10.62 14.21 -2.42
N ILE A 45 11.33 13.11 -2.51
CA ILE A 45 12.73 12.98 -2.12
C ILE A 45 13.52 12.50 -3.35
N LEU A 46 14.67 13.13 -3.59
CA LEU A 46 15.61 12.65 -4.59
C LEU A 46 16.47 11.53 -3.99
N THR A 47 16.33 10.34 -4.52
CA THR A 47 17.16 9.20 -4.15
C THR A 47 18.57 9.38 -4.71
N GLY A 48 19.60 9.16 -3.88
CA GLY A 48 20.99 9.33 -4.27
C GLY A 48 21.59 10.74 -4.08
N MET A 49 20.84 11.70 -3.59
CA MET A 49 21.34 13.04 -3.26
C MET A 49 20.97 13.40 -1.81
N PRO A 50 21.72 12.89 -0.80
CA PRO A 50 21.47 13.22 0.59
C PRO A 50 21.68 14.73 0.81
N GLY A 51 20.73 15.38 1.50
CA GLY A 51 20.83 16.79 1.90
C GLY A 51 20.15 17.79 1.00
N LYS A 52 19.47 17.38 -0.08
CA LYS A 52 18.62 18.31 -0.84
C LYS A 52 17.20 18.35 -0.28
N PRO A 53 16.58 19.55 -0.24
CA PRO A 53 15.28 19.74 0.39
C PRO A 53 14.19 18.93 -0.28
N VAL A 54 13.22 18.53 0.55
CA VAL A 54 11.93 18.02 0.10
C VAL A 54 11.35 19.01 -0.89
N LEU A 55 11.14 18.57 -2.13
CA LEU A 55 10.44 19.39 -3.11
C LEU A 55 9.00 19.58 -2.63
N GLN A 56 8.63 20.82 -2.34
CA GLN A 56 7.22 21.17 -2.18
C GLN A 56 6.59 21.08 -3.58
N VAL A 57 5.79 20.06 -3.79
CA VAL A 57 5.26 19.75 -5.11
C VAL A 57 3.79 20.11 -5.18
N ASP A 58 3.48 21.38 -5.15
CA ASP A 58 2.10 21.88 -5.21
C ASP A 58 1.44 21.71 -6.60
N THR A 59 2.18 21.24 -7.60
CA THR A 59 1.75 21.32 -9.00
C THR A 59 1.64 20.01 -9.74
N VAL A 60 1.81 18.86 -9.08
CA VAL A 60 1.62 17.56 -9.76
C VAL A 60 0.14 17.31 -10.01
N ARG A 61 -0.20 17.15 -11.27
CA ARG A 61 -1.56 16.77 -11.68
C ARG A 61 -1.69 15.26 -11.71
N ILE A 62 -2.59 14.76 -10.87
CA ILE A 62 -3.00 13.36 -10.87
C ILE A 62 -4.41 13.31 -11.43
N LEU A 63 -4.61 12.55 -12.49
CA LEU A 63 -5.92 12.35 -13.11
C LEU A 63 -6.34 10.90 -12.95
N GLN A 64 -7.55 10.67 -12.45
CA GLN A 64 -8.16 9.35 -12.38
C GLN A 64 -8.95 9.08 -13.66
N ASN A 65 -8.71 7.94 -14.29
CA ASN A 65 -9.52 7.49 -15.41
C ASN A 65 -10.76 6.69 -14.93
N ARG A 66 -11.66 6.34 -15.87
CA ARG A 66 -12.89 5.59 -15.59
C ARG A 66 -12.65 4.18 -15.00
N ARG A 67 -11.42 3.64 -15.13
CA ARG A 67 -11.03 2.32 -14.59
C ARG A 67 -10.37 2.42 -13.22
N GLY A 68 -10.38 3.60 -12.58
CA GLY A 68 -9.75 3.81 -11.29
C GLY A 68 -8.22 3.93 -11.34
N ILE A 69 -7.62 4.04 -12.54
CA ILE A 69 -6.18 4.25 -12.68
C ILE A 69 -5.90 5.73 -12.51
N HIS A 70 -4.98 6.04 -11.61
CA HIS A 70 -4.47 7.38 -11.37
C HIS A 70 -3.18 7.55 -12.19
N VAL A 71 -3.14 8.59 -13.01
CA VAL A 71 -2.03 8.89 -13.91
C VAL A 71 -1.37 10.17 -13.48
N ILE A 72 -0.05 10.15 -13.33
CA ILE A 72 0.78 11.31 -13.01
C ILE A 72 1.40 11.80 -14.30
N PHE A 73 1.07 13.03 -14.66
CA PHE A 73 1.63 13.69 -15.81
C PHE A 73 2.85 14.52 -15.43
N ARG A 74 3.66 14.82 -16.47
CA ARG A 74 4.80 15.72 -16.39
C ARG A 74 4.40 16.99 -15.61
N ALA A 75 5.23 17.36 -14.66
CA ALA A 75 5.14 18.62 -13.95
C ALA A 75 6.47 19.37 -14.15
N PRO A 76 6.45 20.70 -14.33
CA PRO A 76 7.67 21.48 -14.61
C PRO A 76 8.81 21.25 -13.60
N LEU A 77 8.45 20.98 -12.34
CA LEU A 77 9.42 20.67 -11.28
C LEU A 77 10.17 19.34 -11.50
N PHE A 78 9.63 18.44 -12.32
CA PHE A 78 10.22 17.13 -12.60
C PHE A 78 10.95 17.08 -13.93
N ASP A 79 10.80 18.10 -14.77
CA ASP A 79 11.34 18.11 -16.12
C ASP A 79 12.85 17.88 -16.13
N ALA A 80 13.58 18.62 -15.30
CA ALA A 80 15.02 18.45 -15.20
C ALA A 80 15.45 17.06 -14.74
N TYR A 81 14.63 16.39 -13.92
CA TYR A 81 14.91 15.03 -13.44
C TYR A 81 14.46 13.97 -14.42
N ALA A 82 13.33 14.19 -15.09
CA ALA A 82 12.84 13.30 -16.13
C ALA A 82 13.80 13.30 -17.32
N ASP A 83 14.28 14.46 -17.74
CA ASP A 83 15.25 14.58 -18.82
C ASP A 83 16.61 13.98 -18.44
N ALA A 84 17.08 14.16 -17.19
CA ALA A 84 18.30 13.51 -16.71
C ALA A 84 18.17 11.98 -16.59
N PHE A 85 16.97 11.46 -16.34
CA PHE A 85 16.69 10.03 -16.32
C PHE A 85 16.66 9.41 -17.72
N GLU A 86 16.29 10.18 -18.76
CA GLU A 86 16.15 9.68 -20.12
C GLU A 86 17.35 9.95 -21.01
N ASN A 87 18.15 10.95 -20.70
CA ASN A 87 19.36 11.34 -21.44
C ASN A 87 20.57 11.55 -20.51
N PRO A 88 21.58 10.71 -20.56
CA PRO A 88 21.74 9.51 -21.35
C PRO A 88 20.81 8.39 -20.88
N GLN A 89 20.62 7.36 -21.70
CA GLN A 89 19.80 6.20 -21.32
C GLN A 89 20.05 5.80 -19.87
N PRO A 90 18.98 5.57 -19.07
CA PRO A 90 19.15 5.14 -17.69
C PRO A 90 20.02 3.88 -17.67
N PRO A 91 20.90 3.74 -16.68
CA PRO A 91 21.64 2.49 -16.51
C PRO A 91 20.63 1.35 -16.49
N ALA A 92 20.96 0.27 -17.20
CA ALA A 92 20.06 -0.87 -17.42
C ALA A 92 19.51 -1.51 -16.10
N GLU A 93 20.06 -1.12 -14.96
CA GLU A 93 19.72 -1.62 -13.64
C GLU A 93 18.64 -0.81 -12.90
N THR A 94 18.27 0.39 -13.42
CA THR A 94 17.28 1.23 -12.75
C THR A 94 15.96 1.23 -13.52
N GLU A 95 14.99 0.48 -13.02
CA GLU A 95 13.64 0.44 -13.59
C GLU A 95 12.86 1.74 -13.36
N ASN A 96 13.29 2.57 -12.41
CA ASN A 96 12.60 3.77 -11.95
C ASN A 96 13.56 4.94 -11.81
N GLY A 97 13.02 6.15 -12.02
CA GLY A 97 13.76 7.39 -11.84
C GLY A 97 14.08 7.72 -10.38
N PRO A 98 14.89 8.75 -10.16
CA PRO A 98 15.46 9.08 -8.85
C PRO A 98 14.50 9.81 -7.91
N LEU A 99 13.32 10.22 -8.37
CA LEU A 99 12.37 10.95 -7.54
C LEU A 99 11.42 9.99 -6.84
N ARG A 100 11.52 9.89 -5.51
CA ARG A 100 10.55 9.20 -4.68
C ARG A 100 9.44 10.15 -4.25
N LEU A 101 8.24 9.93 -4.74
CA LEU A 101 7.05 10.70 -4.42
C LEU A 101 6.28 10.05 -3.28
N ARG A 102 5.85 10.86 -2.29
CA ARG A 102 4.99 10.43 -1.19
C ARG A 102 3.60 11.04 -1.33
N LEU A 103 2.59 10.19 -1.37
CA LEU A 103 1.18 10.54 -1.50
C LEU A 103 0.39 10.00 -0.32
N ALA A 104 -0.60 10.78 0.14
CA ALA A 104 -1.60 10.33 1.09
C ALA A 104 -2.96 10.16 0.41
N VAL A 105 -3.63 9.07 0.71
CA VAL A 105 -5.07 8.90 0.48
C VAL A 105 -5.75 9.37 1.75
N THR A 106 -6.35 10.57 1.72
CA THR A 106 -6.92 11.20 2.92
C THR A 106 -8.40 10.91 3.08
N GLU A 107 -9.10 10.83 1.96
CA GLU A 107 -10.51 10.48 1.91
C GLU A 107 -10.72 9.41 0.85
N ILE A 108 -11.29 8.32 1.23
CA ILE A 108 -11.70 7.25 0.34
C ILE A 108 -13.05 6.73 0.82
N ALA A 109 -13.87 6.26 -0.15
CA ALA A 109 -15.14 5.65 0.20
C ALA A 109 -14.93 4.50 1.21
N GLU A 110 -15.78 4.44 2.23
CA GLU A 110 -15.82 3.27 3.12
C GLU A 110 -15.82 1.99 2.29
N PRO A 111 -15.13 0.97 2.67
CA PRO A 111 -14.70 0.60 4.02
C PRO A 111 -13.17 0.67 4.26
N TYR A 112 -12.43 1.59 3.67
CA TYR A 112 -10.98 1.60 3.73
C TYR A 112 -10.41 2.62 4.71
N LEU A 113 -9.19 2.35 5.19
CA LEU A 113 -8.41 3.26 6.02
C LEU A 113 -7.63 4.24 5.13
N PRO A 114 -7.59 5.54 5.48
CA PRO A 114 -6.64 6.47 4.88
C PRO A 114 -5.20 5.99 5.12
N GLN A 115 -4.28 6.27 4.19
CA GLN A 115 -2.89 5.81 4.31
C GLN A 115 -1.95 6.61 3.41
N GLU A 116 -0.67 6.56 3.70
CA GLU A 116 0.39 7.07 2.83
C GLU A 116 1.08 5.94 2.07
N PHE A 117 1.59 6.27 0.88
CA PHE A 117 2.42 5.37 0.09
C PHE A 117 3.47 6.15 -0.70
N GLU A 118 4.51 5.45 -1.09
CA GLU A 118 5.64 6.01 -1.84
C GLU A 118 5.85 5.22 -3.13
N PHE A 119 6.29 5.91 -4.17
CA PHE A 119 6.73 5.29 -5.40
C PHE A 119 7.72 6.18 -6.16
N ASP A 120 8.57 5.56 -6.95
CA ASP A 120 9.65 6.23 -7.67
C ASP A 120 9.20 6.66 -9.07
N LEU A 121 9.63 7.84 -9.50
CA LEU A 121 9.32 8.49 -10.78
C LEU A 121 10.59 9.01 -11.48
N PRO A 122 10.57 9.13 -12.81
CA PRO A 122 9.59 8.55 -13.73
C PRO A 122 9.68 7.03 -13.78
N ARG A 123 8.63 6.38 -14.22
CA ARG A 123 8.60 4.92 -14.44
C ARG A 123 9.12 4.59 -15.83
N SER A 124 9.66 3.41 -15.99
CA SER A 124 10.18 2.94 -17.28
C SER A 124 9.12 2.99 -18.38
N LEU A 125 9.55 3.33 -19.59
CA LEU A 125 8.72 3.29 -20.81
C LEU A 125 8.74 1.90 -21.48
N ASP A 126 9.56 0.96 -21.00
CA ASP A 126 9.57 -0.41 -21.53
C ASP A 126 8.37 -1.19 -20.98
N PRO A 127 7.42 -1.62 -21.82
CA PRO A 127 6.24 -2.37 -21.37
C PRO A 127 6.56 -3.74 -20.78
N LYS A 128 7.77 -4.25 -20.98
CA LYS A 128 8.22 -5.55 -20.44
C LYS A 128 8.66 -5.47 -18.98
N VAL A 129 8.98 -4.25 -18.52
CA VAL A 129 9.44 -4.02 -17.16
C VAL A 129 8.26 -3.97 -16.21
N SER A 130 8.38 -4.65 -15.08
CA SER A 130 7.39 -4.57 -14.01
C SER A 130 7.33 -3.15 -13.45
N GLY A 131 6.12 -2.60 -13.37
CA GLY A 131 5.93 -1.22 -12.89
C GLY A 131 6.29 -0.15 -13.90
N SER A 132 6.33 -0.47 -15.20
CA SER A 132 6.41 0.54 -16.27
C SER A 132 5.18 1.46 -16.27
N VAL A 133 5.22 2.54 -17.03
CA VAL A 133 4.05 3.44 -17.19
C VAL A 133 2.83 2.72 -17.78
N PHE A 134 3.03 1.60 -18.46
CA PHE A 134 1.95 0.78 -19.05
C PHE A 134 1.36 -0.22 -18.05
N ASN A 135 2.08 -0.52 -16.97
CA ASN A 135 1.65 -1.41 -15.91
C ASN A 135 1.44 -0.60 -14.62
N PRO A 136 0.20 -0.18 -14.31
CA PRO A 136 -0.06 0.60 -13.11
C PRO A 136 0.42 -0.11 -11.84
N PHE A 137 1.06 0.63 -10.96
CA PHE A 137 1.49 0.14 -9.66
C PHE A 137 0.26 -0.09 -8.76
N ASP A 138 0.17 -1.28 -8.15
CA ASP A 138 -0.93 -1.63 -7.25
C ASP A 138 -0.65 -1.12 -5.84
N VAL A 139 -1.53 -0.25 -5.34
CA VAL A 139 -1.51 0.25 -3.96
C VAL A 139 -2.62 -0.46 -3.19
N ALA A 140 -2.24 -1.37 -2.29
CA ALA A 140 -3.20 -2.08 -1.46
C ALA A 140 -3.81 -1.14 -0.42
N LEU A 141 -5.15 -1.06 -0.37
CA LEU A 141 -5.89 -0.36 0.67
C LEU A 141 -6.40 -1.35 1.70
N PHE A 142 -6.17 -1.04 2.98
CA PHE A 142 -6.60 -1.87 4.09
C PHE A 142 -8.02 -1.50 4.54
N ARG A 143 -8.81 -2.53 4.85
CA ARG A 143 -10.17 -2.33 5.33
C ARG A 143 -10.18 -1.80 6.76
N ALA A 144 -11.13 -0.92 7.03
CA ALA A 144 -11.38 -0.43 8.38
C ALA A 144 -11.91 -1.56 9.29
N PRO A 145 -11.71 -1.49 10.62
CA PRO A 145 -12.19 -2.53 11.54
C PRO A 145 -13.69 -2.77 11.46
N ASN A 146 -14.48 -1.76 11.10
CA ASN A 146 -15.94 -1.87 10.95
C ASN A 146 -16.40 -2.19 9.52
N ALA A 147 -15.45 -2.51 8.62
CA ALA A 147 -15.80 -2.84 7.25
C ALA A 147 -16.72 -4.06 7.18
N PRO A 148 -17.67 -4.08 6.24
CA PRO A 148 -18.49 -5.26 6.01
C PRO A 148 -17.62 -6.42 5.53
N VAL A 149 -17.93 -7.60 6.03
CA VAL A 149 -17.31 -8.86 5.62
C VAL A 149 -18.24 -9.62 4.69
N GLN A 150 -17.65 -10.35 3.75
CA GLN A 150 -18.43 -11.18 2.84
C GLN A 150 -18.67 -12.56 3.44
N ASP A 151 -19.82 -13.14 3.13
CA ASP A 151 -20.14 -14.49 3.55
C ASP A 151 -19.10 -15.49 3.06
N GLY A 152 -18.67 -16.36 3.97
CA GLY A 152 -17.67 -17.38 3.65
C GLY A 152 -16.23 -16.97 3.86
N TRP A 153 -15.93 -15.71 4.17
CA TRP A 153 -14.60 -15.32 4.59
C TRP A 153 -14.29 -15.82 6.01
N ALA A 154 -13.06 -16.22 6.23
CA ALA A 154 -12.51 -16.31 7.59
C ALA A 154 -12.00 -14.92 7.96
N VAL A 155 -12.44 -14.38 9.07
CA VAL A 155 -12.16 -12.99 9.46
C VAL A 155 -11.60 -12.96 10.87
N LEU A 156 -10.57 -12.16 11.06
CA LEU A 156 -10.02 -11.85 12.37
C LEU A 156 -10.24 -10.37 12.68
N ARG A 157 -10.82 -10.10 13.84
CA ARG A 157 -10.73 -8.77 14.47
C ARG A 157 -9.62 -8.81 15.49
N VAL A 158 -8.60 -8.02 15.26
CA VAL A 158 -7.38 -8.03 16.07
C VAL A 158 -7.27 -6.71 16.81
N ALA A 159 -7.07 -6.78 18.12
CA ALA A 159 -6.70 -5.62 18.92
C ALA A 159 -5.22 -5.74 19.30
N ILE A 160 -4.44 -4.69 19.02
CA ILE A 160 -3.00 -4.66 19.34
C ILE A 160 -2.75 -3.58 20.40
N THR A 161 -2.14 -3.97 21.51
CA THR A 161 -1.77 -3.08 22.62
C THR A 161 -0.27 -3.15 22.91
N ARG A 162 0.24 -2.11 23.57
CA ARG A 162 1.61 -2.11 24.06
C ARG A 162 1.77 -3.05 25.25
N THR A 163 2.81 -3.87 25.20
CA THR A 163 3.15 -4.80 26.29
C THR A 163 3.49 -4.03 27.57
N GLY A 164 2.88 -4.44 28.68
CA GLY A 164 3.14 -3.89 30.00
C GLY A 164 2.55 -2.51 30.26
N ALA A 165 1.78 -1.95 29.34
CA ALA A 165 1.06 -0.70 29.58
C ALA A 165 -0.18 -0.93 30.49
N SER A 166 -0.34 -0.07 31.51
CA SER A 166 -1.51 -0.04 32.37
C SER A 166 -1.94 1.42 32.61
N PRO A 167 -3.09 1.85 32.13
CA PRO A 167 -4.08 1.12 31.32
C PRO A 167 -3.55 0.68 29.95
N ALA A 168 -4.25 -0.23 29.29
CA ALA A 168 -3.88 -0.73 27.98
C ALA A 168 -3.68 0.44 26.98
N ASP A 169 -2.52 0.45 26.28
CA ASP A 169 -2.18 1.47 25.28
C ASP A 169 -2.34 0.87 23.87
N PRO A 170 -3.43 1.21 23.15
CA PRO A 170 -3.66 0.69 21.81
C PRO A 170 -2.62 1.21 20.81
N LEU A 171 -2.04 0.30 20.02
CA LEU A 171 -1.02 0.63 19.02
C LEU A 171 -1.66 0.91 17.64
N PRO A 172 -1.62 2.17 17.17
CA PRO A 172 -2.17 2.57 15.89
C PRO A 172 -1.18 2.32 14.74
N GLY A 173 -1.71 2.16 13.53
CA GLY A 173 -0.92 2.12 12.29
C GLY A 173 0.03 0.92 12.18
N VAL A 174 -0.28 -0.18 12.89
CA VAL A 174 0.48 -1.43 12.80
C VAL A 174 -0.01 -2.22 11.60
N LEU A 175 0.88 -2.59 10.70
CA LEU A 175 0.61 -3.55 9.64
C LEU A 175 0.70 -4.95 10.22
N LEU A 176 -0.39 -5.70 10.12
CA LEU A 176 -0.48 -7.08 10.54
C LEU A 176 -0.53 -8.00 9.33
N ARG A 177 0.33 -9.02 9.30
CA ARG A 177 0.32 -10.08 8.29
C ARG A 177 0.05 -11.41 8.98
N VAL A 178 -0.77 -12.24 8.36
CA VAL A 178 -1.17 -13.56 8.87
C VAL A 178 -0.66 -14.63 7.94
N PHE A 179 -0.05 -15.66 8.49
CA PHE A 179 0.51 -16.79 7.78
C PHE A 179 -0.12 -18.08 8.26
N ARG A 180 -0.02 -19.14 7.48
CA ARG A 180 -0.33 -20.51 7.97
C ARG A 180 0.73 -20.93 8.97
N SER A 181 0.32 -21.65 10.01
CA SER A 181 1.25 -22.24 10.98
C SER A 181 1.42 -23.73 10.73
N PRO A 182 2.66 -24.28 10.80
CA PRO A 182 3.92 -23.57 11.03
C PRO A 182 4.34 -22.74 9.81
N ARG A 183 4.88 -21.55 10.05
CA ARG A 183 5.37 -20.66 9.00
C ARG A 183 6.76 -21.07 8.53
N SER A 184 7.00 -21.02 7.20
CA SER A 184 8.32 -21.02 6.58
C SER A 184 8.70 -19.60 6.12
N ASP A 185 9.99 -19.34 5.90
CA ASP A 185 10.49 -18.03 5.44
C ASP A 185 10.04 -17.69 4.01
N GLU A 186 9.62 -18.69 3.24
CA GLU A 186 9.15 -18.54 1.86
C GLU A 186 7.62 -18.33 1.78
N ASP A 187 6.91 -18.46 2.91
CA ASP A 187 5.46 -18.40 2.91
C ASP A 187 4.94 -17.00 2.62
N SER A 188 4.00 -16.92 1.69
CA SER A 188 3.22 -15.70 1.45
C SER A 188 2.12 -15.55 2.51
N PRO A 189 1.82 -14.31 2.95
CA PRO A 189 0.74 -14.08 3.90
C PRO A 189 -0.61 -14.45 3.28
N ILE A 190 -1.44 -15.15 4.08
CA ILE A 190 -2.82 -15.50 3.71
C ILE A 190 -3.81 -14.38 4.02
N GLY A 191 -3.40 -13.35 4.74
CA GLY A 191 -4.17 -12.16 5.02
C GLY A 191 -3.31 -11.03 5.54
N ALA A 192 -3.79 -9.80 5.36
CA ALA A 192 -3.16 -8.61 5.93
C ALA A 192 -4.22 -7.59 6.32
N GLY A 193 -3.91 -6.81 7.36
CA GLY A 193 -4.73 -5.71 7.86
C GLY A 193 -3.87 -4.65 8.50
N MET A 194 -4.46 -3.53 8.84
CA MET A 194 -3.77 -2.43 9.50
C MET A 194 -4.61 -1.92 10.66
N THR A 195 -3.96 -1.62 11.81
CA THR A 195 -4.69 -1.09 12.96
C THR A 195 -5.11 0.35 12.71
N ASP A 196 -6.37 0.64 13.08
CA ASP A 196 -6.94 1.98 13.00
C ASP A 196 -6.26 2.90 14.03
N TRP A 197 -6.07 4.16 13.68
CA TRP A 197 -5.50 5.19 14.58
C TRP A 197 -6.54 6.20 15.03
N ARG A 198 -7.75 6.14 14.51
CA ARG A 198 -8.85 7.01 14.91
C ARG A 198 -9.33 6.61 16.31
N GLU A 199 -9.70 7.59 17.12
CA GLU A 199 -10.00 7.40 18.55
C GLU A 199 -10.97 6.25 18.87
N ARG A 200 -12.04 6.12 18.07
CA ARG A 200 -13.09 5.13 18.32
C ARG A 200 -12.63 3.68 18.23
N ARG A 201 -11.59 3.39 17.42
CA ARG A 201 -11.13 2.04 17.09
C ARG A 201 -9.62 1.91 17.08
N ARG A 202 -8.99 2.79 17.85
CA ARG A 202 -7.54 2.83 17.94
C ARG A 202 -6.98 1.47 18.34
N GLY A 203 -6.01 0.98 17.56
CA GLY A 203 -5.37 -0.33 17.78
C GLY A 203 -6.17 -1.54 17.27
N GLU A 204 -7.37 -1.36 16.71
CA GLU A 204 -8.15 -2.44 16.12
C GLU A 204 -7.83 -2.60 14.63
N ALA A 205 -7.80 -3.84 14.15
CA ALA A 205 -7.64 -4.19 12.75
C ALA A 205 -8.65 -5.25 12.33
N LEU A 206 -9.02 -5.24 11.04
CA LEU A 206 -9.75 -6.31 10.39
C LEU A 206 -8.82 -7.00 9.41
N VAL A 207 -8.68 -8.34 9.55
CA VAL A 207 -7.91 -9.17 8.63
C VAL A 207 -8.82 -10.23 8.05
N ALA A 208 -9.11 -10.16 6.77
CA ALA A 208 -9.78 -11.24 6.08
C ALA A 208 -8.73 -12.19 5.50
N LEU A 209 -8.94 -13.49 5.68
CA LEU A 209 -8.01 -14.53 5.32
C LEU A 209 -8.42 -15.19 4.01
N SER A 210 -7.50 -15.30 3.09
CA SER A 210 -7.71 -15.98 1.82
C SER A 210 -7.28 -17.45 1.87
N GLY A 211 -7.91 -18.29 1.05
CA GLY A 211 -7.50 -19.70 0.90
C GLY A 211 -7.87 -20.62 2.05
N ILE A 212 -8.73 -20.20 2.98
CA ILE A 212 -9.34 -21.07 3.97
C ILE A 212 -10.64 -21.62 3.37
N GLN A 213 -10.60 -22.87 2.95
CA GLN A 213 -11.68 -23.50 2.21
C GLN A 213 -12.73 -24.11 3.15
N ARG A 214 -14.00 -23.96 2.78
CA ARG A 214 -15.07 -24.82 3.24
C ARG A 214 -15.07 -26.07 2.36
N PHE A 215 -14.72 -27.20 2.93
CA PHE A 215 -14.82 -28.46 2.20
C PHE A 215 -16.27 -28.94 2.27
N ARG A 216 -16.93 -29.09 1.12
CA ARG A 216 -18.19 -29.82 1.00
C ARG A 216 -17.84 -31.19 0.38
N PRO A 217 -17.73 -32.27 1.17
CA PRO A 217 -17.61 -33.60 0.59
C PRO A 217 -18.92 -33.90 -0.15
N GLY A 218 -18.80 -34.50 -1.33
CA GLY A 218 -19.90 -34.70 -2.28
C GLY A 218 -21.14 -35.33 -1.65
N SER A 219 -22.31 -34.93 -2.13
CA SER A 219 -23.67 -35.45 -1.89
C SER A 219 -24.17 -35.65 -0.46
N GLY A 220 -23.42 -35.35 0.56
CA GLY A 220 -23.85 -35.36 1.98
C GLY A 220 -23.91 -33.94 2.55
N ASN A 221 -24.87 -33.67 3.43
CA ASN A 221 -25.06 -32.38 4.10
C ASN A 221 -23.94 -32.00 5.09
N ASN A 222 -22.88 -32.77 5.20
CA ASN A 222 -21.79 -32.55 6.17
C ASN A 222 -20.76 -31.61 5.56
N VAL A 223 -20.70 -30.39 6.07
CA VAL A 223 -19.59 -29.45 5.81
C VAL A 223 -18.45 -29.81 6.76
N ILE A 224 -17.32 -30.24 6.22
CA ILE A 224 -16.08 -30.37 7.01
C ILE A 224 -15.43 -28.99 7.07
N GLU A 225 -15.51 -28.35 8.21
CA GLU A 225 -14.78 -27.12 8.50
C GLU A 225 -13.38 -27.52 9.01
N THR A 226 -12.35 -27.07 8.29
CA THR A 226 -10.97 -27.31 8.70
C THR A 226 -10.48 -26.15 9.55
N ASP A 227 -10.05 -26.43 10.77
CA ASP A 227 -9.34 -25.49 11.60
C ASP A 227 -7.94 -25.25 11.03
N GLN A 228 -7.62 -24.01 10.69
CA GLN A 228 -6.29 -23.62 10.25
C GLN A 228 -5.57 -22.90 11.38
N ALA A 229 -4.46 -23.46 11.84
CA ALA A 229 -3.55 -22.75 12.75
C ALA A 229 -2.83 -21.62 11.99
N ILE A 230 -2.66 -20.48 12.67
CA ILE A 230 -2.07 -19.27 12.06
C ILE A 230 -0.99 -18.67 12.96
N ASP A 231 -0.03 -18.00 12.28
CA ASP A 231 1.02 -17.18 12.88
C ASP A 231 0.86 -15.72 12.44
N PHE A 232 1.31 -14.80 13.29
CA PHE A 232 1.21 -13.37 13.07
C PHE A 232 2.58 -12.73 12.93
N GLU A 233 2.64 -11.73 12.07
CA GLU A 233 3.76 -10.80 11.97
C GLU A 233 3.20 -9.38 12.02
N ALA A 234 3.73 -8.56 12.92
CA ALA A 234 3.33 -7.18 13.08
C ALA A 234 4.50 -6.25 12.78
N THR A 235 4.27 -5.24 11.95
CA THR A 235 5.25 -4.22 11.60
C THR A 235 4.72 -2.86 11.99
N ARG A 236 5.52 -2.10 12.73
CA ARG A 236 5.21 -0.75 13.17
C ARG A 236 6.22 0.25 12.63
N ASP A 237 5.75 1.42 12.21
CA ASP A 237 6.60 2.58 11.99
C ASP A 237 6.74 3.36 13.30
N SER A 238 7.95 3.44 13.84
CA SER A 238 8.22 4.15 15.11
C SER A 238 7.97 5.65 15.04
N GLU A 239 8.00 6.23 13.83
CA GLU A 239 7.73 7.65 13.62
C GLU A 239 6.21 7.96 13.55
N PHE A 240 5.38 6.94 13.37
CA PHE A 240 3.94 7.12 13.31
C PHE A 240 3.33 7.14 14.72
N THR A 241 2.80 8.30 15.12
CA THR A 241 2.19 8.49 16.45
C THR A 241 0.66 8.47 16.40
N GLY A 242 0.07 8.55 15.21
CA GLY A 242 -1.37 8.69 15.03
C GLY A 242 -1.88 10.10 15.35
N ALA A 243 -1.03 11.12 15.30
CA ALA A 243 -1.44 12.50 15.45
C ALA A 243 -2.36 12.95 14.29
N VAL A 244 -3.14 14.01 14.54
CA VAL A 244 -4.05 14.56 13.54
C VAL A 244 -3.29 14.93 12.26
N GLY A 245 -3.79 14.46 11.12
CA GLY A 245 -3.18 14.72 9.82
C GLY A 245 -2.00 13.79 9.46
N GLN A 246 -1.60 12.88 10.34
CA GLN A 246 -0.67 11.80 10.03
C GLN A 246 -1.43 10.57 9.52
N PHE A 247 -0.81 9.88 8.57
CA PHE A 247 -1.30 8.60 8.07
C PHE A 247 -0.17 7.57 8.07
N PRO A 248 -0.46 6.28 8.31
CA PRO A 248 0.57 5.24 8.23
C PRO A 248 1.15 5.16 6.82
N ASN A 249 2.48 5.12 6.71
CA ASN A 249 3.15 4.95 5.43
C ASN A 249 3.30 3.45 5.11
N VAL A 250 2.41 2.95 4.26
CA VAL A 250 2.33 1.52 3.91
C VAL A 250 3.58 1.05 3.19
N SER A 251 4.18 1.87 2.33
CA SER A 251 5.43 1.51 1.64
C SER A 251 6.57 1.26 2.62
N ARG A 252 6.68 2.08 3.67
CA ARG A 252 7.67 1.89 4.75
C ARG A 252 7.38 0.65 5.58
N LEU A 253 6.12 0.42 5.94
CA LEU A 253 5.70 -0.77 6.69
C LEU A 253 6.01 -2.05 5.92
N ILE A 254 5.70 -2.11 4.63
CA ILE A 254 6.00 -3.26 3.77
C ILE A 254 7.51 -3.44 3.62
N ALA A 255 8.28 -2.38 3.41
CA ALA A 255 9.74 -2.45 3.32
C ALA A 255 10.38 -3.00 4.62
N GLY A 256 9.77 -2.71 5.77
CA GLY A 256 10.21 -3.26 7.07
C GLY A 256 9.98 -4.76 7.24
N THR A 257 9.14 -5.39 6.41
CA THR A 257 8.85 -6.83 6.51
C THR A 257 9.92 -7.74 5.89
N GLY A 258 11.07 -7.21 5.50
CA GLY A 258 12.18 -8.00 4.98
C GLY A 258 12.08 -8.34 3.50
N ASP A 259 11.08 -7.86 2.80
CA ASP A 259 10.94 -8.01 1.35
C ASP A 259 12.08 -7.24 0.66
N LYS A 260 13.13 -7.96 0.28
CA LYS A 260 14.37 -7.42 -0.28
C LYS A 260 14.17 -6.67 -1.60
N LEU A 261 13.03 -6.86 -2.26
CA LEU A 261 12.70 -6.30 -3.56
C LEU A 261 12.33 -4.81 -3.54
N ILE A 262 12.03 -4.24 -2.37
CA ILE A 262 11.54 -2.85 -2.28
C ILE A 262 12.48 -1.94 -1.47
N ARG A 263 13.54 -2.48 -0.87
CA ARG A 263 14.45 -1.73 -0.01
C ARG A 263 15.55 -1.03 -0.81
N PRO A 264 15.62 0.32 -0.79
CA PRO A 264 16.81 1.02 -1.25
C PRO A 264 18.03 0.60 -0.40
N PRO A 265 19.21 0.34 -1.02
CA PRO A 265 20.34 -0.27 -0.36
C PRO A 265 20.93 0.53 0.83
N ASN A 266 20.51 1.77 1.07
CA ASN A 266 21.13 2.67 2.05
C ASN A 266 20.14 3.33 3.02
N GLN A 267 18.91 2.84 3.16
CA GLN A 267 17.98 3.36 4.18
C GLN A 267 18.01 2.50 5.44
N PRO A 268 18.22 3.09 6.63
CA PRO A 268 18.09 2.36 7.88
C PRO A 268 16.66 1.82 8.03
N PRO A 269 16.47 0.67 8.66
CA PRO A 269 15.14 0.14 8.90
C PRO A 269 14.38 1.12 9.81
N VAL A 270 13.37 1.76 9.28
CA VAL A 270 12.54 2.74 10.01
C VAL A 270 11.37 2.04 10.71
N SER A 271 11.09 0.79 10.34
CA SER A 271 10.03 0.00 10.90
C SER A 271 10.56 -1.08 11.83
N GLU A 272 9.99 -1.17 13.01
CA GLU A 272 10.24 -2.27 13.92
C GLU A 272 9.42 -3.48 13.50
N LEU A 273 10.09 -4.48 12.91
CA LEU A 273 9.48 -5.78 12.64
C LEU A 273 9.47 -6.60 13.93
N LYS A 274 8.30 -7.03 14.37
CA LYS A 274 8.17 -7.93 15.51
C LYS A 274 7.26 -9.10 15.16
N ILE A 275 7.74 -10.30 15.42
CA ILE A 275 6.92 -11.49 15.37
C ILE A 275 6.13 -11.53 16.66
N VAL A 276 4.82 -11.35 16.57
CA VAL A 276 3.91 -11.39 17.71
C VAL A 276 3.25 -12.76 17.72
N ARG A 277 3.49 -13.49 18.81
CA ARG A 277 2.82 -14.77 19.02
C ARG A 277 1.73 -14.57 20.06
N PRO A 278 0.48 -14.97 19.78
CA PRO A 278 -0.56 -15.00 20.78
C PRO A 278 -0.22 -16.01 21.88
N THR A 279 -0.83 -15.86 23.03
CA THR A 279 -0.60 -16.72 24.23
C THR A 279 -1.01 -18.19 24.01
N GLY A 280 -1.53 -18.53 22.81
CA GLY A 280 -1.92 -19.90 22.43
C GLY A 280 -2.13 -20.01 20.92
N PRO A 281 -2.29 -21.22 20.39
CA PRO A 281 -2.55 -21.42 18.97
C PRO A 281 -3.89 -20.79 18.58
N VAL A 282 -3.87 -19.80 17.72
CA VAL A 282 -5.07 -19.25 17.11
C VAL A 282 -5.47 -20.15 15.95
N ARG A 283 -6.72 -20.57 15.94
CA ARG A 283 -7.31 -21.36 14.85
C ARG A 283 -8.43 -20.58 14.23
N VAL A 284 -8.52 -20.63 12.93
CA VAL A 284 -9.50 -19.89 12.14
C VAL A 284 -10.28 -20.84 11.26
N ARG A 285 -11.54 -20.51 11.01
CA ARG A 285 -12.45 -21.27 10.15
C ARG A 285 -13.08 -20.38 9.10
N ALA A 286 -13.35 -20.95 7.93
CA ALA A 286 -14.08 -20.24 6.91
C ALA A 286 -15.51 -19.90 7.35
N GLY A 287 -15.92 -18.65 7.13
CA GLY A 287 -17.25 -18.14 7.51
C GLY A 287 -17.42 -17.85 8.99
N GLN A 288 -16.33 -17.82 9.75
CA GLN A 288 -16.32 -17.38 11.14
C GLN A 288 -15.55 -16.08 11.29
N GLU A 289 -15.95 -15.31 12.30
CA GLU A 289 -15.27 -14.13 12.76
C GLU A 289 -14.70 -14.42 14.15
N ASP A 290 -13.38 -14.35 14.27
CA ASP A 290 -12.68 -14.57 15.53
C ASP A 290 -12.09 -13.26 16.04
N VAL A 291 -12.06 -13.07 17.36
CA VAL A 291 -11.48 -11.92 18.03
C VAL A 291 -10.15 -12.31 18.68
N VAL A 292 -9.09 -11.62 18.36
CA VAL A 292 -7.74 -11.89 18.85
C VAL A 292 -7.15 -10.64 19.49
N SER A 293 -6.57 -10.79 20.67
CA SER A 293 -5.81 -9.73 21.32
C SER A 293 -4.31 -10.06 21.25
N LEU A 294 -3.53 -9.13 20.76
CA LEU A 294 -2.08 -9.23 20.65
C LEU A 294 -1.41 -8.14 21.47
N SER A 295 -0.25 -8.43 22.02
CA SER A 295 0.57 -7.42 22.66
C SER A 295 1.91 -7.30 21.96
N MET A 296 2.36 -6.05 21.76
CA MET A 296 3.60 -5.72 21.09
C MET A 296 4.43 -4.82 22.01
N PRO A 297 5.76 -5.07 22.19
CA PRO A 297 6.59 -4.25 23.04
C PRO A 297 6.66 -2.80 22.58
#